data_8dbcbe49470dc5ad714a15231aa72ce4
#
_entry.id   8dbcbe49470dc5ad714a15231aa72ce4
#
_cell.length_a   1.000
_cell.length_b   1.000
_cell.length_c   1.000
_cell.angle_alpha   90.00
_cell.angle_beta   90.00
_cell.angle_gamma   90.00
#
_symmetry.space_group_name_H-M   'P 1'
#
loop_
_entity.id
_entity.type
_entity.pdbx_description
1 polymer ?
#
loop_
_entity_poly.entity_id
_entity_poly.type
_entity_poly.pdbx_seq_one_letter_code
_entity_poly.pdbx_strand_id
1 'polypeptide(L)'
;MQKKGSKYGTHRVIEPRGVLTQAAYKIDNNMDEIYSNEILCNVTALNIDSASFTQISDACGGDEEKIGAMILGIVAERGKQQNPVTGSGGMFIGIVNTIGDDLKDEIDLKPGDKIASLVSLSLTPLKINKIKAIHREIDRVDIEGQAILFESGIYAKMPDDMPEPLALAALDVAGAPAQARKLPHEGDSVLILGANGKSGVLCGYEAMKKVGPKGKVVGVVRNSKQVPDLLELGVYTDVIVADCTRPVDVLDAALAVNGGREYDISICCVNIESCEMSAILPVRDGGLVYFFSMATSFTKAALGAEGVGKDVTMIVGNGYTRDHAEITLNVLRESPKLRKLFEEKYV
;
A
#
# COMPACT_ATOMS: atom_id res chain seq x y z
N MET A 1 -24.32 7.22 -27.50
CA MET A 1 -22.84 7.28 -27.31
C MET A 1 -22.61 7.89 -25.92
N GLN A 2 -21.91 7.18 -25.05
CA GLN A 2 -21.57 7.69 -23.71
C GLN A 2 -20.65 8.91 -23.83
N LYS A 3 -20.78 9.86 -22.91
CA LYS A 3 -19.86 11.00 -22.83
C LYS A 3 -18.49 10.52 -22.33
N LYS A 4 -17.41 11.07 -22.87
CA LYS A 4 -16.06 10.85 -22.37
C LYS A 4 -15.76 11.78 -21.21
N GLY A 5 -15.30 11.23 -20.09
CA GLY A 5 -14.85 11.98 -18.94
C GLY A 5 -13.35 12.28 -18.98
N SER A 6 -12.86 12.98 -17.98
CA SER A 6 -11.42 13.11 -17.74
C SER A 6 -10.87 11.76 -17.25
N LYS A 7 -9.69 11.38 -17.74
CA LYS A 7 -8.95 10.21 -17.27
C LYS A 7 -8.81 10.12 -15.75
N TYR A 8 -8.67 11.28 -15.09
CA TYR A 8 -8.45 11.40 -13.64
C TYR A 8 -9.74 11.72 -12.85
N GLY A 9 -10.92 11.62 -13.46
CA GLY A 9 -12.19 11.82 -12.78
C GLY A 9 -12.56 13.26 -12.46
N THR A 10 -11.83 14.26 -12.97
CA THR A 10 -12.08 15.69 -12.65
C THR A 10 -13.44 16.19 -13.10
N HIS A 11 -14.08 15.52 -14.06
CA HIS A 11 -15.45 15.82 -14.51
C HIS A 11 -16.52 15.55 -13.44
N ARG A 12 -16.20 14.73 -12.44
CA ARG A 12 -17.07 14.47 -11.28
C ARG A 12 -16.79 15.38 -10.09
N VAL A 13 -15.81 16.28 -10.17
CA VAL A 13 -15.55 17.24 -9.10
C VAL A 13 -16.64 18.32 -9.08
N ILE A 14 -17.33 18.44 -7.94
CA ILE A 14 -18.34 19.48 -7.70
C ILE A 14 -17.66 20.71 -7.13
N GLU A 15 -16.90 20.55 -6.02
CA GLU A 15 -16.22 21.66 -5.33
C GLU A 15 -14.98 21.24 -4.53
N PRO A 16 -13.94 22.12 -4.51
CA PRO A 16 -13.76 23.19 -5.47
C PRO A 16 -13.43 22.64 -6.87
N ARG A 17 -13.83 23.33 -7.91
CA ARG A 17 -13.44 22.98 -9.29
C ARG A 17 -11.95 23.24 -9.53
N GLY A 18 -11.36 22.51 -10.48
CA GLY A 18 -9.95 22.69 -10.85
C GLY A 18 -8.96 21.89 -10.01
N VAL A 19 -9.44 21.02 -9.13
CA VAL A 19 -8.61 20.08 -8.35
C VAL A 19 -8.89 18.63 -8.76
N LEU A 20 -8.02 17.71 -8.35
CA LEU A 20 -8.26 16.26 -8.48
C LEU A 20 -9.32 15.80 -7.47
N THR A 21 -9.97 14.69 -7.77
CA THR A 21 -11.04 14.13 -6.92
C THR A 21 -10.63 13.90 -5.47
N GLN A 22 -9.36 13.56 -5.22
CA GLN A 22 -8.85 13.40 -3.86
C GLN A 22 -8.83 14.71 -3.07
N ALA A 23 -8.44 15.82 -3.70
CA ALA A 23 -8.39 17.14 -3.09
C ALA A 23 -9.76 17.84 -3.05
N ALA A 24 -10.74 17.37 -3.83
CA ALA A 24 -12.08 17.92 -3.81
C ALA A 24 -12.78 17.65 -2.47
N TYR A 25 -13.53 18.62 -1.99
CA TYR A 25 -14.42 18.45 -0.84
C TYR A 25 -15.58 17.52 -1.19
N LYS A 26 -16.19 17.77 -2.38
CA LYS A 26 -17.35 17.02 -2.87
C LYS A 26 -17.19 16.60 -4.31
N ILE A 27 -17.58 15.36 -4.59
CA ILE A 27 -17.62 14.79 -5.94
C ILE A 27 -19.01 14.25 -6.26
N ASP A 28 -19.33 14.16 -7.55
CA ASP A 28 -20.56 13.55 -8.03
C ASP A 28 -20.47 12.03 -7.94
N ASN A 29 -21.34 11.44 -7.15
CA ASN A 29 -21.50 10.01 -6.98
C ASN A 29 -22.81 9.48 -7.57
N ASN A 30 -23.32 10.12 -8.63
CA ASN A 30 -24.43 9.57 -9.41
C ASN A 30 -23.97 8.31 -10.14
N MET A 31 -24.59 7.18 -9.83
CA MET A 31 -24.27 5.87 -10.39
C MET A 31 -25.16 5.49 -11.60
N ASP A 32 -26.20 6.28 -11.90
CA ASP A 32 -27.16 5.99 -12.96
C ASP A 32 -26.58 6.28 -14.36
N GLU A 33 -25.60 7.18 -14.44
CA GLU A 33 -24.85 7.49 -15.65
C GLU A 33 -23.36 7.28 -15.44
N ILE A 34 -22.73 6.44 -16.26
CA ILE A 34 -21.28 6.32 -16.34
C ILE A 34 -20.76 6.92 -17.64
N TYR A 35 -19.55 7.46 -17.59
CA TYR A 35 -18.84 7.94 -18.76
C TYR A 35 -18.15 6.81 -19.51
N SER A 36 -17.81 7.04 -20.79
CA SER A 36 -17.20 5.99 -21.63
C SER A 36 -15.86 5.45 -21.12
N ASN A 37 -15.21 6.18 -20.23
CA ASN A 37 -13.94 5.81 -19.59
C ASN A 37 -14.05 5.63 -18.07
N GLU A 38 -15.17 5.08 -17.61
CA GLU A 38 -15.43 4.72 -16.22
C GLU A 38 -15.80 3.24 -16.07
N ILE A 39 -15.58 2.70 -14.88
CA ILE A 39 -15.96 1.34 -14.50
C ILE A 39 -16.90 1.44 -13.30
N LEU A 40 -18.13 0.98 -13.45
CA LEU A 40 -19.08 0.85 -12.35
C LEU A 40 -18.92 -0.49 -11.67
N CYS A 41 -18.78 -0.47 -10.34
CA CYS A 41 -18.66 -1.68 -9.51
C CYS A 41 -19.80 -1.73 -8.49
N ASN A 42 -20.36 -2.92 -8.27
CA ASN A 42 -21.21 -3.21 -7.12
C ASN A 42 -20.29 -3.53 -5.94
N VAL A 43 -20.31 -2.70 -4.91
CA VAL A 43 -19.40 -2.79 -3.76
C VAL A 43 -20.01 -3.67 -2.68
N THR A 44 -19.22 -4.62 -2.19
CA THR A 44 -19.62 -5.56 -1.14
C THR A 44 -18.98 -5.26 0.21
N ALA A 45 -17.78 -4.65 0.21
CA ALA A 45 -17.09 -4.27 1.43
C ALA A 45 -16.17 -3.06 1.21
N LEU A 46 -15.97 -2.30 2.27
CA LEU A 46 -14.94 -1.27 2.40
C LEU A 46 -13.92 -1.74 3.41
N ASN A 47 -12.63 -1.65 3.08
CA ASN A 47 -11.52 -1.70 4.03
C ASN A 47 -11.05 -0.28 4.25
N ILE A 48 -11.43 0.31 5.37
CA ILE A 48 -11.09 1.69 5.70
C ILE A 48 -9.68 1.71 6.28
N ASP A 49 -8.87 2.72 5.93
CA ASP A 49 -7.51 2.84 6.48
C ASP A 49 -7.56 2.86 8.01
N SER A 50 -6.69 2.09 8.67
CA SER A 50 -6.74 1.88 10.13
C SER A 50 -6.73 3.19 10.94
N ALA A 51 -5.95 4.19 10.52
CA ALA A 51 -5.95 5.50 11.19
C ALA A 51 -7.32 6.20 11.09
N SER A 52 -7.99 6.08 9.95
CA SER A 52 -9.33 6.63 9.72
C SER A 52 -10.40 5.85 10.47
N PHE A 53 -10.32 4.52 10.46
CA PHE A 53 -11.29 3.67 11.16
C PHE A 53 -11.17 3.85 12.68
N THR A 54 -9.97 3.86 13.23
CA THR A 54 -9.72 4.14 14.66
C THR A 54 -10.28 5.49 15.06
N GLN A 55 -10.02 6.55 14.26
CA GLN A 55 -10.55 7.89 14.55
C GLN A 55 -12.09 7.92 14.56
N ILE A 56 -12.75 7.25 13.60
CA ILE A 56 -14.22 7.14 13.55
C ILE A 56 -14.74 6.34 14.76
N SER A 57 -14.12 5.21 15.06
CA SER A 57 -14.50 4.34 16.17
C SER A 57 -14.38 5.07 17.52
N ASP A 58 -13.28 5.78 17.75
CA ASP A 58 -13.05 6.56 18.97
C ASP A 58 -14.07 7.69 19.11
N ALA A 59 -14.34 8.44 18.03
CA ALA A 59 -15.34 9.49 18.02
C ALA A 59 -16.76 8.98 18.31
N CYS A 60 -17.03 7.70 17.99
CA CYS A 60 -18.30 7.03 18.22
C CYS A 60 -18.35 6.24 19.55
N GLY A 61 -17.25 6.19 20.32
CA GLY A 61 -17.14 5.38 21.54
C GLY A 61 -17.26 3.88 21.29
N GLY A 62 -16.87 3.43 20.08
CA GLY A 62 -16.93 2.03 19.66
C GLY A 62 -18.34 1.50 19.33
N ASP A 63 -19.33 2.36 19.26
CA ASP A 63 -20.73 2.03 18.96
C ASP A 63 -20.89 1.83 17.42
N GLU A 64 -21.20 0.63 17.01
CA GLU A 64 -21.28 0.27 15.58
C GLU A 64 -22.39 1.03 14.82
N GLU A 65 -23.53 1.31 15.45
CA GLU A 65 -24.58 2.10 14.79
C GLU A 65 -24.12 3.53 14.52
N LYS A 66 -23.41 4.15 15.47
CA LYS A 66 -22.85 5.50 15.30
C LYS A 66 -21.70 5.50 14.29
N ILE A 67 -20.83 4.48 14.28
CA ILE A 67 -19.80 4.31 13.27
C ILE A 67 -20.44 4.25 11.88
N GLY A 68 -21.45 3.41 11.71
CA GLY A 68 -22.19 3.29 10.47
C GLY A 68 -22.86 4.61 10.03
N ALA A 69 -23.51 5.29 10.95
CA ALA A 69 -24.14 6.59 10.70
C ALA A 69 -23.10 7.66 10.28
N MET A 70 -21.93 7.68 10.90
CA MET A 70 -20.84 8.59 10.54
C MET A 70 -20.29 8.32 9.14
N ILE A 71 -20.06 7.06 8.77
CA ILE A 71 -19.60 6.66 7.44
C ILE A 71 -20.64 7.07 6.38
N LEU A 72 -21.92 6.77 6.61
CA LEU A 72 -23.01 7.16 5.71
C LEU A 72 -23.08 8.68 5.56
N GLY A 73 -22.92 9.44 6.65
CA GLY A 73 -22.88 10.90 6.65
C GLY A 73 -21.75 11.46 5.80
N ILE A 74 -20.54 10.94 5.95
CA ILE A 74 -19.37 11.35 5.15
C ILE A 74 -19.63 11.11 3.66
N VAL A 75 -20.13 9.95 3.29
CA VAL A 75 -20.38 9.60 1.89
C VAL A 75 -21.52 10.42 1.31
N ALA A 76 -22.61 10.65 2.06
CA ALA A 76 -23.74 11.48 1.62
C ALA A 76 -23.30 12.94 1.38
N GLU A 77 -22.45 13.48 2.24
CA GLU A 77 -21.99 14.86 2.13
C GLU A 77 -20.96 15.04 1.00
N ARG A 78 -20.00 14.12 0.89
CA ARG A 78 -18.82 14.28 0.03
C ARG A 78 -18.90 13.52 -1.29
N GLY A 79 -19.80 12.56 -1.42
CA GLY A 79 -19.89 11.64 -2.57
C GLY A 79 -18.78 10.58 -2.59
N LYS A 80 -17.99 10.48 -1.51
CA LYS A 80 -16.82 9.60 -1.34
C LYS A 80 -16.55 9.33 0.13
N GLN A 81 -15.87 8.23 0.44
CA GLN A 81 -15.37 7.97 1.80
C GLN A 81 -14.01 8.64 1.99
N GLN A 82 -13.99 9.84 2.51
CA GLN A 82 -12.78 10.55 2.92
C GLN A 82 -12.96 11.08 4.34
N ASN A 83 -12.25 10.50 5.28
CA ASN A 83 -12.31 10.94 6.67
C ASN A 83 -11.88 12.42 6.78
N PRO A 84 -12.72 13.30 7.38
CA PRO A 84 -12.42 14.73 7.46
C PRO A 84 -11.22 15.07 8.34
N VAL A 85 -10.82 14.17 9.24
CA VAL A 85 -9.71 14.37 10.17
C VAL A 85 -8.39 13.88 9.60
N THR A 86 -8.36 12.65 9.08
CA THR A 86 -7.14 12.02 8.55
C THR A 86 -6.90 12.30 7.07
N GLY A 87 -7.96 12.65 6.31
CA GLY A 87 -7.91 12.84 4.87
C GLY A 87 -7.82 11.55 4.05
N SER A 88 -7.72 10.39 4.71
CA SER A 88 -7.60 9.09 4.05
C SER A 88 -8.96 8.39 3.86
N GLY A 89 -8.99 7.26 3.17
CA GLY A 89 -10.23 6.55 2.84
C GLY A 89 -10.14 5.04 2.97
N GLY A 90 -9.17 4.42 2.35
CA GLY A 90 -9.06 2.95 2.25
C GLY A 90 -9.39 2.44 0.86
N MET A 91 -9.81 1.19 0.75
CA MET A 91 -10.14 0.53 -0.52
C MET A 91 -11.53 -0.12 -0.47
N PHE A 92 -12.08 -0.49 -1.62
CA PHE A 92 -13.29 -1.32 -1.68
C PHE A 92 -13.03 -2.67 -2.34
N ILE A 93 -13.88 -3.63 -2.00
CA ILE A 93 -14.03 -4.90 -2.69
C ILE A 93 -15.40 -4.88 -3.38
N GLY A 94 -15.42 -5.24 -4.65
CA GLY A 94 -16.65 -5.23 -5.42
C GLY A 94 -16.59 -6.12 -6.65
N ILE A 95 -17.73 -6.16 -7.33
CA ILE A 95 -17.93 -6.90 -8.58
C ILE A 95 -18.14 -5.89 -9.69
N VAL A 96 -17.37 -6.01 -10.76
CA VAL A 96 -17.54 -5.18 -11.95
C VAL A 96 -18.94 -5.35 -12.50
N ASN A 97 -19.69 -4.25 -12.59
CA ASN A 97 -21.05 -4.22 -13.13
C ASN A 97 -21.03 -3.83 -14.61
N THR A 98 -20.46 -2.66 -14.92
CA THR A 98 -20.46 -2.10 -16.26
C THR A 98 -19.11 -1.43 -16.54
N ILE A 99 -18.59 -1.62 -17.75
CA ILE A 99 -17.38 -0.98 -18.23
C ILE A 99 -17.77 -0.01 -19.35
N GLY A 100 -17.26 1.21 -19.27
CA GLY A 100 -17.48 2.24 -20.29
C GLY A 100 -16.90 1.83 -21.64
N ASP A 101 -17.51 2.32 -22.73
CA ASP A 101 -17.21 1.85 -24.08
C ASP A 101 -15.74 2.04 -24.50
N ASP A 102 -15.07 3.09 -24.02
CA ASP A 102 -13.66 3.36 -24.33
C ASP A 102 -12.68 2.37 -23.64
N LEU A 103 -13.13 1.64 -22.60
CA LEU A 103 -12.28 0.74 -21.82
C LEU A 103 -12.46 -0.74 -22.13
N LYS A 104 -13.56 -1.13 -22.80
CA LYS A 104 -13.95 -2.54 -22.97
C LYS A 104 -12.87 -3.42 -23.60
N ASP A 105 -12.12 -2.88 -24.56
CA ASP A 105 -11.07 -3.60 -25.28
C ASP A 105 -9.66 -3.20 -24.83
N GLU A 106 -9.55 -2.25 -23.88
CA GLU A 106 -8.26 -1.70 -23.41
C GLU A 106 -7.81 -2.29 -22.07
N ILE A 107 -8.73 -2.89 -21.31
CA ILE A 107 -8.45 -3.40 -19.96
C ILE A 107 -8.84 -4.88 -19.85
N ASP A 108 -8.11 -5.60 -18.99
CA ASP A 108 -8.39 -7.00 -18.69
C ASP A 108 -9.47 -7.16 -17.59
N LEU A 109 -10.61 -6.51 -17.76
CA LEU A 109 -11.79 -6.68 -16.91
C LEU A 109 -13.02 -6.99 -17.75
N LYS A 110 -13.93 -7.73 -17.13
CA LYS A 110 -15.27 -7.98 -17.69
C LYS A 110 -16.32 -7.88 -16.57
N PRO A 111 -17.58 -7.57 -16.91
CA PRO A 111 -18.68 -7.67 -15.97
C PRO A 111 -18.71 -9.02 -15.27
N GLY A 112 -18.86 -9.02 -13.95
CA GLY A 112 -18.79 -10.21 -13.09
C GLY A 112 -17.42 -10.45 -12.42
N ASP A 113 -16.34 -9.84 -12.90
CA ASP A 113 -15.03 -9.97 -12.25
C ASP A 113 -15.08 -9.35 -10.85
N LYS A 114 -14.54 -10.07 -9.86
CA LYS A 114 -14.35 -9.54 -8.51
C LYS A 114 -13.02 -8.84 -8.40
N ILE A 115 -13.03 -7.62 -7.87
CA ILE A 115 -11.83 -6.79 -7.74
C ILE A 115 -11.69 -6.19 -6.34
N ALA A 116 -10.46 -5.89 -5.97
CA ALA A 116 -10.12 -4.91 -4.93
C ALA A 116 -9.67 -3.62 -5.62
N SER A 117 -10.20 -2.47 -5.23
CA SER A 117 -9.66 -1.20 -5.67
C SER A 117 -8.34 -0.96 -4.96
N LEU A 118 -7.32 -0.53 -5.69
CA LEU A 118 -6.03 -0.15 -5.13
C LEU A 118 -5.82 1.37 -5.16
N VAL A 119 -6.88 2.10 -5.49
CA VAL A 119 -7.00 3.55 -5.31
C VAL A 119 -7.80 3.86 -4.06
N SER A 120 -7.46 4.96 -3.40
CA SER A 120 -8.13 5.36 -2.17
C SER A 120 -9.60 5.71 -2.39
N LEU A 121 -10.44 5.28 -1.45
CA LEU A 121 -11.85 5.73 -1.37
C LEU A 121 -11.98 7.25 -1.22
N SER A 122 -10.92 7.95 -0.82
CA SER A 122 -10.90 9.42 -0.72
C SER A 122 -10.98 10.14 -2.08
N LEU A 123 -10.82 9.41 -3.19
CA LEU A 123 -10.96 9.95 -4.55
C LEU A 123 -12.06 9.27 -5.37
N THR A 124 -12.67 8.21 -4.84
CA THR A 124 -13.55 7.29 -5.57
C THR A 124 -15.01 7.67 -5.34
N PRO A 125 -15.80 7.97 -6.39
CA PRO A 125 -17.25 8.14 -6.24
C PRO A 125 -17.85 6.89 -5.60
N LEU A 126 -18.57 7.06 -4.48
CA LEU A 126 -19.13 5.99 -3.69
C LEU A 126 -20.57 6.31 -3.30
N LYS A 127 -21.46 5.33 -3.45
CA LYS A 127 -22.83 5.37 -2.96
C LYS A 127 -23.06 4.14 -2.08
N ILE A 128 -23.46 4.34 -0.83
CA ILE A 128 -23.80 3.28 0.10
C ILE A 128 -25.32 3.25 0.24
N ASN A 129 -25.93 2.14 -0.14
CA ASN A 129 -27.37 1.92 0.03
C ASN A 129 -27.68 1.37 1.44
N LYS A 130 -26.79 0.49 1.94
CA LYS A 130 -26.96 -0.17 3.24
C LYS A 130 -25.62 -0.63 3.81
N ILE A 131 -25.40 -0.41 5.09
CA ILE A 131 -24.37 -1.11 5.88
C ILE A 131 -24.96 -2.43 6.37
N LYS A 132 -24.24 -3.53 6.17
CA LYS A 132 -24.65 -4.90 6.55
C LYS A 132 -24.00 -5.33 7.86
N ALA A 133 -22.69 -5.06 8.01
CA ALA A 133 -21.94 -5.39 9.20
C ALA A 133 -20.72 -4.48 9.33
N ILE A 134 -20.23 -4.31 10.55
CA ILE A 134 -18.98 -3.60 10.87
C ILE A 134 -18.08 -4.58 11.61
N HIS A 135 -16.87 -4.80 11.08
CA HIS A 135 -15.85 -5.68 11.65
C HIS A 135 -14.70 -4.82 12.16
N ARG A 136 -14.79 -4.42 13.42
CA ARG A 136 -13.87 -3.46 14.04
C ARG A 136 -12.44 -3.96 14.16
N GLU A 137 -12.28 -5.26 14.30
CA GLU A 137 -11.01 -5.96 14.46
C GLU A 137 -10.14 -5.97 13.19
N ILE A 138 -10.76 -5.71 12.03
CA ILE A 138 -10.09 -5.71 10.72
C ILE A 138 -10.40 -4.47 9.88
N ASP A 139 -10.95 -3.40 10.50
CA ASP A 139 -11.26 -2.12 9.85
C ASP A 139 -12.17 -2.26 8.61
N ARG A 140 -13.05 -3.26 8.62
CA ARG A 140 -13.91 -3.62 7.48
C ARG A 140 -15.37 -3.28 7.73
N VAL A 141 -16.03 -2.79 6.68
CA VAL A 141 -17.47 -2.50 6.67
C VAL A 141 -18.11 -3.22 5.48
N ASP A 142 -18.94 -4.22 5.74
CA ASP A 142 -19.71 -4.89 4.71
C ASP A 142 -20.92 -4.03 4.32
N ILE A 143 -21.07 -3.78 3.02
CA ILE A 143 -22.08 -2.87 2.50
C ILE A 143 -22.87 -3.47 1.33
N GLU A 144 -23.91 -2.78 0.96
CA GLU A 144 -24.53 -2.82 -0.34
C GLU A 144 -24.41 -1.42 -0.94
N GLY A 145 -23.67 -1.29 -2.03
CA GLY A 145 -23.38 0.01 -2.60
C GLY A 145 -22.79 -0.10 -4.00
N GLN A 146 -22.39 1.05 -4.52
CA GLN A 146 -21.75 1.15 -5.83
C GLN A 146 -20.60 2.15 -5.77
N ALA A 147 -19.60 1.93 -6.60
CA ALA A 147 -18.47 2.84 -6.78
C ALA A 147 -18.08 2.94 -8.25
N ILE A 148 -17.43 4.04 -8.61
CA ILE A 148 -16.89 4.26 -9.95
C ILE A 148 -15.38 4.34 -9.87
N LEU A 149 -14.70 3.48 -10.65
CA LEU A 149 -13.29 3.63 -10.94
C LEU A 149 -13.12 4.43 -12.23
N PHE A 150 -12.19 5.38 -12.22
CA PHE A 150 -11.81 6.15 -13.40
C PHE A 150 -10.80 5.37 -14.25
N GLU A 151 -10.59 5.77 -15.48
CA GLU A 151 -9.57 5.22 -16.38
C GLU A 151 -8.17 5.12 -15.74
N SER A 152 -7.80 6.08 -14.88
CA SER A 152 -6.54 6.05 -14.10
C SER A 152 -6.60 5.17 -12.85
N GLY A 153 -7.76 4.60 -12.52
CA GLY A 153 -7.96 3.83 -11.30
C GLY A 153 -7.22 2.49 -11.37
N ILE A 154 -6.41 2.21 -10.36
CA ILE A 154 -5.73 0.92 -10.22
C ILE A 154 -6.58 -0.05 -9.41
N TYR A 155 -6.53 -1.32 -9.81
CA TYR A 155 -7.27 -2.41 -9.18
C TYR A 155 -6.47 -3.71 -9.25
N ALA A 156 -6.86 -4.69 -8.45
CA ALA A 156 -6.44 -6.08 -8.59
C ALA A 156 -7.66 -6.96 -8.80
N LYS A 157 -7.61 -7.89 -9.76
CA LYS A 157 -8.56 -9.00 -9.80
C LYS A 157 -8.34 -9.88 -8.57
N MET A 158 -9.41 -10.20 -7.89
CA MET A 158 -9.32 -11.14 -6.77
C MET A 158 -9.02 -12.53 -7.29
N PRO A 159 -7.95 -13.17 -6.81
CA PRO A 159 -7.55 -14.48 -7.29
C PRO A 159 -8.50 -15.57 -6.80
N ASP A 160 -8.71 -16.59 -7.64
CA ASP A 160 -9.51 -17.77 -7.29
C ASP A 160 -8.70 -18.82 -6.51
N ASP A 161 -7.37 -18.72 -6.52
CA ASP A 161 -6.43 -19.70 -5.97
C ASP A 161 -6.00 -19.41 -4.52
N MET A 162 -6.53 -18.35 -3.91
CA MET A 162 -6.30 -18.02 -2.50
C MET A 162 -7.50 -17.33 -1.86
N PRO A 163 -7.68 -17.49 -0.52
CA PRO A 163 -8.74 -16.81 0.21
C PRO A 163 -8.64 -15.29 0.10
N GLU A 164 -9.80 -14.61 0.04
CA GLU A 164 -9.87 -13.15 -0.04
C GLU A 164 -9.07 -12.43 1.06
N PRO A 165 -9.16 -12.80 2.36
CA PRO A 165 -8.37 -12.13 3.40
C PRO A 165 -6.85 -12.22 3.16
N LEU A 166 -6.38 -13.38 2.67
CA LEU A 166 -4.97 -13.58 2.35
C LEU A 166 -4.51 -12.68 1.20
N ALA A 167 -5.29 -12.63 0.11
CA ALA A 167 -5.00 -11.77 -1.01
C ALA A 167 -4.97 -10.29 -0.60
N LEU A 168 -5.94 -9.84 0.20
CA LEU A 168 -6.01 -8.47 0.68
C LEU A 168 -4.84 -8.11 1.59
N ALA A 169 -4.43 -9.02 2.49
CA ALA A 169 -3.28 -8.79 3.36
C ALA A 169 -1.98 -8.53 2.59
N ALA A 170 -1.82 -9.19 1.43
CA ALA A 170 -0.69 -8.97 0.53
C ALA A 170 -0.85 -7.70 -0.31
N LEU A 171 -2.04 -7.46 -0.87
CA LEU A 171 -2.34 -6.31 -1.72
C LEU A 171 -2.24 -4.98 -0.97
N ASP A 172 -2.51 -4.97 0.32
CA ASP A 172 -2.36 -3.80 1.21
C ASP A 172 -0.96 -3.15 1.13
N VAL A 173 0.07 -3.95 0.84
CA VAL A 173 1.46 -3.50 0.79
C VAL A 173 2.12 -3.74 -0.57
N ALA A 174 1.34 -3.98 -1.62
CA ALA A 174 1.83 -4.48 -2.91
C ALA A 174 2.89 -3.58 -3.58
N GLY A 175 2.88 -2.28 -3.33
CA GLY A 175 3.87 -1.36 -3.89
C GLY A 175 5.30 -1.62 -3.42
N ALA A 176 5.48 -2.08 -2.18
CA ALA A 176 6.80 -2.32 -1.59
C ALA A 176 7.58 -3.45 -2.28
N PRO A 177 7.06 -4.70 -2.37
CA PRO A 177 7.77 -5.78 -3.04
C PRO A 177 7.95 -5.51 -4.55
N ALA A 178 7.03 -4.81 -5.20
CA ALA A 178 7.19 -4.45 -6.60
C ALA A 178 8.35 -3.49 -6.84
N GLN A 179 8.61 -2.55 -5.95
CA GLN A 179 9.81 -1.71 -5.99
C GLN A 179 11.06 -2.51 -5.63
N ALA A 180 10.99 -3.42 -4.64
CA ALA A 180 12.09 -4.31 -4.29
C ALA A 180 12.50 -5.25 -5.46
N ARG A 181 11.55 -5.61 -6.34
CA ARG A 181 11.83 -6.33 -7.59
C ARG A 181 12.44 -5.43 -8.66
N LYS A 182 12.04 -4.16 -8.71
CA LYS A 182 12.42 -3.21 -9.78
C LYS A 182 13.78 -2.57 -9.57
N LEU A 183 14.08 -2.15 -8.33
CA LEU A 183 15.20 -1.25 -8.03
C LEU A 183 16.57 -1.94 -7.99
N PRO A 184 16.74 -3.13 -7.36
CA PRO A 184 18.05 -3.79 -7.29
C PRO A 184 18.50 -4.37 -8.63
N HIS A 185 19.81 -4.55 -8.76
CA HIS A 185 20.47 -5.28 -9.85
C HIS A 185 21.16 -6.55 -9.32
N GLU A 186 21.56 -7.43 -10.21
CA GLU A 186 22.31 -8.62 -9.84
C GLU A 186 23.63 -8.23 -9.13
N GLY A 187 23.86 -8.80 -7.97
CA GLY A 187 25.06 -8.56 -7.16
C GLY A 187 24.95 -7.38 -6.18
N ASP A 188 23.87 -6.60 -6.22
CA ASP A 188 23.67 -5.50 -5.26
C ASP A 188 23.54 -5.99 -3.82
N SER A 189 23.91 -5.11 -2.89
CA SER A 189 23.64 -5.23 -1.47
C SER A 189 22.43 -4.37 -1.08
N VAL A 190 21.44 -4.99 -0.44
CA VAL A 190 20.17 -4.36 -0.05
C VAL A 190 19.96 -4.45 1.44
N LEU A 191 19.68 -3.32 2.09
CA LEU A 191 19.31 -3.23 3.50
C LEU A 191 17.81 -2.97 3.63
N ILE A 192 17.08 -3.79 4.40
CA ILE A 192 15.63 -3.64 4.58
C ILE A 192 15.30 -3.37 6.04
N LEU A 193 14.85 -2.15 6.36
CA LEU A 193 14.43 -1.76 7.69
C LEU A 193 12.95 -2.17 7.90
N GLY A 194 12.65 -2.77 9.06
CA GLY A 194 11.32 -3.31 9.35
C GLY A 194 11.10 -4.70 8.73
N ALA A 195 12.15 -5.50 8.73
CA ALA A 195 12.28 -6.78 8.02
C ALA A 195 11.20 -7.83 8.35
N ASN A 196 10.59 -7.79 9.53
CA ASN A 196 9.58 -8.77 9.97
C ASN A 196 8.11 -8.36 9.71
N GLY A 197 7.89 -7.15 9.20
CA GLY A 197 6.54 -6.70 8.80
C GLY A 197 6.09 -7.29 7.47
N LYS A 198 4.80 -7.15 7.12
CA LYS A 198 4.24 -7.57 5.83
C LYS A 198 5.10 -7.11 4.66
N SER A 199 5.38 -5.81 4.59
CA SER A 199 6.19 -5.22 3.53
C SER A 199 7.62 -5.76 3.54
N GLY A 200 8.24 -5.86 4.73
CA GLY A 200 9.63 -6.28 4.87
C GLY A 200 9.90 -7.68 4.32
N VAL A 201 9.09 -8.68 4.72
CA VAL A 201 9.28 -10.06 4.25
C VAL A 201 9.02 -10.23 2.75
N LEU A 202 8.04 -9.50 2.20
CA LEU A 202 7.77 -9.52 0.76
C LEU A 202 8.87 -8.81 -0.03
N CYS A 203 9.38 -7.68 0.47
CA CYS A 203 10.55 -7.00 -0.11
C CYS A 203 11.79 -7.87 -0.07
N GLY A 204 12.04 -8.55 1.06
CA GLY A 204 13.16 -9.48 1.21
C GLY A 204 13.13 -10.57 0.15
N TYR A 205 11.96 -11.19 -0.06
CA TYR A 205 11.78 -12.22 -1.07
C TYR A 205 12.11 -11.73 -2.49
N GLU A 206 11.51 -10.60 -2.90
CA GLU A 206 11.74 -10.06 -4.25
C GLU A 206 13.17 -9.53 -4.43
N ALA A 207 13.75 -8.90 -3.39
CA ALA A 207 15.14 -8.46 -3.42
C ALA A 207 16.10 -9.64 -3.56
N MET A 208 15.92 -10.72 -2.79
CA MET A 208 16.75 -11.95 -2.90
C MET A 208 16.72 -12.55 -4.31
N LYS A 209 15.53 -12.62 -4.91
CA LYS A 209 15.39 -13.10 -6.31
C LYS A 209 16.17 -12.20 -7.27
N LYS A 210 16.13 -10.88 -7.05
CA LYS A 210 16.68 -9.89 -7.96
C LYS A 210 18.19 -9.78 -7.88
N VAL A 211 18.75 -9.76 -6.67
CA VAL A 211 20.21 -9.64 -6.49
C VAL A 211 20.95 -10.94 -6.80
N GLY A 212 20.26 -12.07 -6.74
CA GLY A 212 20.83 -13.39 -7.05
C GLY A 212 21.92 -13.84 -6.06
N PRO A 213 22.65 -14.91 -6.39
CA PRO A 213 23.58 -15.55 -5.45
C PRO A 213 24.83 -14.74 -5.12
N LYS A 214 25.14 -13.69 -5.88
CA LYS A 214 26.26 -12.77 -5.65
C LYS A 214 25.87 -11.56 -4.83
N GLY A 215 24.58 -11.29 -4.72
CA GLY A 215 24.07 -10.17 -3.97
C GLY A 215 23.85 -10.49 -2.50
N LYS A 216 23.46 -9.49 -1.73
CA LYS A 216 23.21 -9.59 -0.31
C LYS A 216 21.95 -8.84 0.08
N VAL A 217 21.08 -9.47 0.89
CA VAL A 217 19.89 -8.82 1.43
C VAL A 217 19.91 -8.96 2.95
N VAL A 218 19.98 -7.83 3.65
CA VAL A 218 20.08 -7.78 5.11
C VAL A 218 18.83 -7.17 5.69
N GLY A 219 18.19 -7.89 6.62
CA GLY A 219 17.02 -7.41 7.35
C GLY A 219 17.40 -6.72 8.66
N VAL A 220 16.71 -5.62 8.99
CA VAL A 220 16.83 -4.95 10.30
C VAL A 220 15.57 -5.18 11.11
N VAL A 221 15.72 -5.73 12.31
CA VAL A 221 14.62 -5.95 13.26
C VAL A 221 14.95 -5.33 14.62
N ARG A 222 13.91 -5.02 15.40
CA ARG A 222 14.10 -4.49 16.76
C ARG A 222 14.27 -5.59 17.81
N ASN A 223 13.76 -6.81 17.54
CA ASN A 223 13.70 -7.88 18.52
C ASN A 223 14.49 -9.10 18.01
N SER A 224 15.49 -9.51 18.78
CA SER A 224 16.34 -10.66 18.46
C SER A 224 15.59 -12.00 18.34
N LYS A 225 14.42 -12.13 19.00
CA LYS A 225 13.57 -13.33 18.87
C LYS A 225 13.04 -13.58 17.46
N GLN A 226 13.03 -12.54 16.60
CA GLN A 226 12.55 -12.63 15.22
C GLN A 226 13.62 -13.12 14.24
N VAL A 227 14.89 -13.11 14.64
CA VAL A 227 16.02 -13.44 13.75
C VAL A 227 15.96 -14.89 13.23
N PRO A 228 15.77 -15.93 14.07
CA PRO A 228 15.73 -17.30 13.59
C PRO A 228 14.61 -17.53 12.55
N ASP A 229 13.42 -17.05 12.82
CA ASP A 229 12.25 -17.23 11.94
C ASP A 229 12.49 -16.57 10.57
N LEU A 230 13.07 -15.37 10.54
CA LEU A 230 13.37 -14.65 9.30
C LEU A 230 14.46 -15.33 8.47
N LEU A 231 15.49 -15.87 9.12
CA LEU A 231 16.52 -16.64 8.43
C LEU A 231 15.96 -17.97 7.89
N GLU A 232 15.07 -18.63 8.64
CA GLU A 232 14.39 -19.85 8.19
C GLU A 232 13.48 -19.60 6.98
N LEU A 233 12.86 -18.43 6.88
CA LEU A 233 12.07 -18.04 5.69
C LEU A 233 12.93 -17.97 4.42
N GLY A 234 14.23 -17.71 4.55
CA GLY A 234 15.17 -17.63 3.43
C GLY A 234 15.02 -16.36 2.59
N VAL A 235 14.43 -15.31 3.15
CA VAL A 235 14.21 -14.02 2.49
C VAL A 235 15.29 -12.98 2.79
N TYR A 236 16.26 -13.35 3.63
CA TYR A 236 17.44 -12.54 3.99
C TYR A 236 18.69 -13.41 4.02
N THR A 237 19.82 -12.82 3.64
CA THR A 237 21.15 -13.45 3.83
C THR A 237 21.61 -13.33 5.27
N ASP A 238 21.28 -12.19 5.91
CA ASP A 238 21.58 -11.89 7.31
C ASP A 238 20.44 -11.05 7.92
N VAL A 239 20.31 -11.10 9.24
CA VAL A 239 19.37 -10.28 10.01
C VAL A 239 20.10 -9.65 11.18
N ILE A 240 20.07 -8.32 11.28
CA ILE A 240 20.66 -7.55 12.37
C ILE A 240 19.58 -7.02 13.31
N VAL A 241 19.96 -6.84 14.58
CA VAL A 241 19.08 -6.29 15.63
C VAL A 241 19.53 -4.88 15.94
N ALA A 242 18.66 -3.90 15.60
CA ALA A 242 18.92 -2.50 15.89
C ALA A 242 17.61 -1.72 16.03
N ASP A 243 17.63 -0.63 16.78
CA ASP A 243 16.54 0.33 16.86
C ASP A 243 16.67 1.35 15.71
N CYS A 244 15.73 1.36 14.79
CA CYS A 244 15.76 2.25 13.63
C CYS A 244 15.63 3.75 13.98
N THR A 245 15.35 4.11 15.22
CA THR A 245 15.43 5.51 15.68
C THR A 245 16.86 5.92 16.10
N ARG A 246 17.80 4.98 16.05
CA ARG A 246 19.22 5.17 16.40
C ARG A 246 20.12 4.93 15.18
N PRO A 247 20.28 5.92 14.30
CA PRO A 247 20.90 5.73 12.99
C PRO A 247 22.38 5.28 13.03
N VAL A 248 23.14 5.66 14.06
CA VAL A 248 24.53 5.24 14.19
C VAL A 248 24.62 3.74 14.57
N ASP A 249 23.76 3.27 15.48
CA ASP A 249 23.72 1.85 15.84
C ASP A 249 23.33 0.98 14.64
N VAL A 250 22.39 1.46 13.79
CA VAL A 250 22.02 0.77 12.55
C VAL A 250 23.18 0.77 11.57
N LEU A 251 23.87 1.89 11.38
CA LEU A 251 25.03 2.00 10.51
C LEU A 251 26.11 0.99 10.89
N ASP A 252 26.53 1.00 12.17
CA ASP A 252 27.60 0.13 12.68
C ASP A 252 27.24 -1.35 12.49
N ALA A 253 26.01 -1.76 12.86
CA ALA A 253 25.54 -3.13 12.70
C ALA A 253 25.45 -3.54 11.21
N ALA A 254 24.95 -2.65 10.35
CA ALA A 254 24.80 -2.91 8.93
C ALA A 254 26.16 -3.06 8.23
N LEU A 255 27.13 -2.19 8.51
CA LEU A 255 28.49 -2.29 7.97
C LEU A 255 29.20 -3.55 8.45
N ALA A 256 29.06 -3.92 9.73
CA ALA A 256 29.70 -5.13 10.29
C ALA A 256 29.34 -6.39 9.49
N VAL A 257 28.05 -6.58 9.15
CA VAL A 257 27.61 -7.77 8.39
C VAL A 257 27.87 -7.66 6.89
N ASN A 258 28.12 -6.45 6.36
CA ASN A 258 28.44 -6.23 4.95
C ASN A 258 29.96 -6.12 4.66
N GLY A 259 30.79 -6.59 5.58
CA GLY A 259 32.25 -6.56 5.42
C GLY A 259 32.82 -5.15 5.40
N GLY A 260 32.25 -4.23 6.17
CA GLY A 260 32.65 -2.83 6.26
C GLY A 260 32.24 -1.96 5.06
N ARG A 261 31.46 -2.50 4.12
CA ARG A 261 31.00 -1.77 2.92
C ARG A 261 29.60 -1.21 3.12
N GLU A 262 29.37 -0.03 2.58
CA GLU A 262 28.04 0.56 2.46
C GLU A 262 27.18 -0.22 1.46
N TYR A 263 25.84 -0.05 1.55
CA TYR A 263 24.85 -0.73 0.73
C TYR A 263 24.56 0.03 -0.55
N ASP A 264 24.22 -0.70 -1.60
CA ASP A 264 23.75 -0.10 -2.86
C ASP A 264 22.34 0.48 -2.70
N ILE A 265 21.50 -0.20 -1.94
CA ILE A 265 20.08 0.16 -1.75
C ILE A 265 19.67 -0.03 -0.30
N SER A 266 18.85 0.90 0.20
CA SER A 266 18.10 0.73 1.45
C SER A 266 16.60 0.87 1.20
N ILE A 267 15.78 0.00 1.83
CA ILE A 267 14.32 0.02 1.77
C ILE A 267 13.79 0.19 3.19
N CYS A 268 13.09 1.31 3.45
CA CYS A 268 12.49 1.60 4.75
C CYS A 268 11.01 1.23 4.78
N CYS A 269 10.69 0.12 5.47
CA CYS A 269 9.33 -0.36 5.73
C CYS A 269 8.89 -0.12 7.19
N VAL A 270 9.67 0.61 7.99
CA VAL A 270 9.38 0.86 9.40
C VAL A 270 8.30 1.92 9.54
N ASN A 271 7.20 1.61 10.20
CA ASN A 271 6.11 2.56 10.45
C ASN A 271 6.30 3.30 11.80
N ILE A 272 7.49 3.89 11.99
CA ILE A 272 7.86 4.68 13.16
C ILE A 272 8.56 5.95 12.66
N GLU A 273 8.29 7.08 13.29
CA GLU A 273 8.94 8.36 12.97
C GLU A 273 10.45 8.34 13.27
N SER A 274 11.19 9.21 12.59
CA SER A 274 12.62 9.44 12.80
C SER A 274 13.54 8.27 12.45
N CYS A 275 13.14 7.45 11.46
CA CYS A 275 13.95 6.36 10.92
C CYS A 275 14.69 6.73 9.63
N GLU A 276 14.56 7.97 9.13
CA GLU A 276 15.08 8.38 7.83
C GLU A 276 16.60 8.19 7.75
N MET A 277 17.33 8.67 8.77
CA MET A 277 18.79 8.58 8.77
C MET A 277 19.31 7.15 8.94
N SER A 278 18.55 6.27 9.58
CA SER A 278 18.86 4.84 9.62
C SER A 278 18.79 4.16 8.25
N ALA A 279 17.96 4.68 7.36
CA ALA A 279 17.91 4.22 5.97
C ALA A 279 18.99 4.88 5.10
N ILE A 280 19.38 6.12 5.37
CA ILE A 280 20.30 6.91 4.55
C ILE A 280 21.77 6.60 4.84
N LEU A 281 22.18 6.62 6.11
CA LEU A 281 23.59 6.49 6.50
C LEU A 281 24.29 5.23 5.97
N PRO A 282 23.64 4.04 5.98
CA PRO A 282 24.29 2.83 5.50
C PRO A 282 24.45 2.74 3.97
N VAL A 283 23.84 3.66 3.21
CA VAL A 283 23.87 3.64 1.74
C VAL A 283 25.07 4.41 1.22
N ARG A 284 25.75 3.87 0.21
CA ARG A 284 26.89 4.51 -0.43
C ARG A 284 26.49 5.78 -1.23
N ASP A 285 27.45 6.63 -1.50
CA ASP A 285 27.24 7.74 -2.42
C ASP A 285 26.83 7.23 -3.81
N GLY A 286 25.89 7.91 -4.43
CA GLY A 286 25.23 7.48 -5.66
C GLY A 286 24.29 6.28 -5.49
N GLY A 287 24.08 5.78 -4.26
CA GLY A 287 23.14 4.71 -3.96
C GLY A 287 21.69 5.19 -3.86
N LEU A 288 20.79 4.28 -3.49
CA LEU A 288 19.35 4.53 -3.52
C LEU A 288 18.70 4.23 -2.16
N VAL A 289 17.82 5.12 -1.71
CA VAL A 289 16.97 4.93 -0.53
C VAL A 289 15.51 4.96 -0.95
N TYR A 290 14.79 3.88 -0.69
CA TYR A 290 13.35 3.80 -0.92
C TYR A 290 12.59 3.87 0.40
N PHE A 291 11.83 4.93 0.59
CA PHE A 291 10.92 5.10 1.72
C PHE A 291 9.51 4.64 1.35
N PHE A 292 9.10 3.49 1.82
CA PHE A 292 7.74 2.98 1.63
C PHE A 292 6.79 3.45 2.73
N SER A 293 7.30 3.56 3.95
CA SER A 293 6.48 3.93 5.11
C SER A 293 5.98 5.37 5.04
N MET A 294 4.70 5.56 5.35
CA MET A 294 4.07 6.89 5.48
C MET A 294 4.48 7.65 6.74
N ALA A 295 5.17 7.01 7.69
CA ALA A 295 5.77 7.68 8.85
C ALA A 295 7.03 8.49 8.48
N THR A 296 7.52 8.38 7.24
CA THR A 296 8.69 9.11 6.74
C THR A 296 8.42 10.60 6.61
N SER A 297 9.31 11.41 7.17
CA SER A 297 9.32 12.85 6.98
C SER A 297 10.27 13.23 5.84
N PHE A 298 9.70 13.75 4.75
CA PHE A 298 10.49 14.25 3.62
C PHE A 298 11.54 15.28 4.07
N THR A 299 11.15 16.22 4.92
CA THR A 299 12.05 17.27 5.43
C THR A 299 13.21 16.69 6.23
N LYS A 300 12.95 15.72 7.13
CA LYS A 300 14.01 15.06 7.91
C LYS A 300 14.96 14.27 7.01
N ALA A 301 14.46 13.58 5.98
CA ALA A 301 15.28 12.84 5.05
C ALA A 301 16.20 13.77 4.23
N ALA A 302 15.63 14.83 3.63
CA ALA A 302 16.38 15.75 2.79
C ALA A 302 17.46 16.52 3.58
N LEU A 303 17.06 17.17 4.70
CA LEU A 303 18.00 17.92 5.53
C LEU A 303 19.02 17.02 6.23
N GLY A 304 18.62 15.79 6.58
CA GLY A 304 19.53 14.82 7.18
C GLY A 304 20.63 14.38 6.21
N ALA A 305 20.29 14.02 4.98
CA ALA A 305 21.27 13.65 3.95
C ALA A 305 22.24 14.81 3.64
N GLU A 306 21.70 16.03 3.44
CA GLU A 306 22.49 17.25 3.24
C GLU A 306 23.43 17.53 4.41
N GLY A 307 22.91 17.40 5.64
CA GLY A 307 23.68 17.70 6.87
C GLY A 307 24.87 16.76 7.10
N VAL A 308 24.84 15.54 6.54
CA VAL A 308 25.96 14.57 6.63
C VAL A 308 26.72 14.41 5.31
N GLY A 309 26.37 15.18 4.27
CA GLY A 309 27.04 15.16 2.96
C GLY A 309 26.85 13.86 2.19
N LYS A 310 25.72 13.17 2.33
CA LYS A 310 25.38 11.94 1.57
C LYS A 310 24.70 12.30 0.25
N ASP A 311 25.33 11.89 -0.86
CA ASP A 311 24.75 11.96 -2.21
C ASP A 311 23.96 10.68 -2.51
N VAL A 312 22.67 10.68 -2.23
CA VAL A 312 21.79 9.52 -2.45
C VAL A 312 20.54 9.88 -3.26
N THR A 313 20.10 8.95 -4.11
CA THR A 313 18.78 9.05 -4.75
C THR A 313 17.71 8.60 -3.77
N MET A 314 16.71 9.43 -3.51
CA MET A 314 15.58 9.09 -2.64
C MET A 314 14.31 8.88 -3.45
N ILE A 315 13.64 7.75 -3.23
CA ILE A 315 12.30 7.47 -3.75
C ILE A 315 11.34 7.46 -2.57
N VAL A 316 10.31 8.30 -2.64
CA VAL A 316 9.21 8.26 -1.68
C VAL A 316 8.09 7.40 -2.27
N GLY A 317 7.73 6.36 -1.55
CA GLY A 317 6.77 5.38 -2.01
C GLY A 317 5.36 5.97 -2.15
N ASN A 318 4.70 5.67 -3.26
CA ASN A 318 3.32 6.03 -3.53
C ASN A 318 2.36 4.83 -3.52
N GLY A 319 2.84 3.66 -3.13
CA GLY A 319 2.05 2.43 -3.11
C GLY A 319 1.68 1.88 -4.50
N TYR A 320 2.15 2.49 -5.57
CA TYR A 320 1.91 2.02 -6.94
C TYR A 320 3.21 1.82 -7.72
N THR A 321 3.34 0.63 -8.29
CA THR A 321 4.32 0.28 -9.32
C THR A 321 3.60 -0.61 -10.33
N ARG A 322 3.92 -0.52 -11.61
CA ARG A 322 3.29 -1.34 -12.65
C ARG A 322 3.33 -2.81 -12.26
N ASP A 323 2.22 -3.51 -12.43
CA ASP A 323 2.04 -4.94 -12.12
C ASP A 323 2.21 -5.30 -10.63
N HIS A 324 2.19 -4.31 -9.72
CA HIS A 324 2.47 -4.50 -8.29
C HIS A 324 1.56 -5.56 -7.63
N ALA A 325 0.28 -5.59 -7.99
CA ALA A 325 -0.66 -6.56 -7.44
C ALA A 325 -0.27 -8.00 -7.79
N GLU A 326 -0.03 -8.27 -9.08
CA GLU A 326 0.34 -9.60 -9.55
C GLU A 326 1.72 -10.03 -9.05
N ILE A 327 2.71 -9.13 -9.04
CA ILE A 327 4.02 -9.38 -8.44
C ILE A 327 3.87 -9.86 -7.00
N THR A 328 3.04 -9.18 -6.22
CA THR A 328 2.88 -9.47 -4.80
C THR A 328 2.10 -10.75 -4.53
N LEU A 329 1.03 -11.00 -5.28
CA LEU A 329 0.29 -12.26 -5.17
C LEU A 329 1.15 -13.45 -5.56
N ASN A 330 2.03 -13.30 -6.57
CA ASN A 330 2.96 -14.34 -6.98
C ASN A 330 3.98 -14.69 -5.90
N VAL A 331 4.38 -13.77 -5.03
CA VAL A 331 5.23 -14.11 -3.87
C VAL A 331 4.57 -15.19 -2.99
N LEU A 332 3.26 -15.08 -2.75
CA LEU A 332 2.53 -16.07 -1.95
C LEU A 332 2.29 -17.39 -2.68
N ARG A 333 2.23 -17.37 -4.02
CA ARG A 333 2.15 -18.58 -4.86
C ARG A 333 3.48 -19.31 -4.92
N GLU A 334 4.56 -18.57 -5.05
CA GLU A 334 5.93 -19.11 -5.21
C GLU A 334 6.53 -19.59 -3.88
N SER A 335 6.17 -18.97 -2.74
CA SER A 335 6.73 -19.27 -1.42
C SER A 335 5.68 -19.82 -0.45
N PRO A 336 5.59 -21.16 -0.28
CA PRO A 336 4.71 -21.76 0.72
C PRO A 336 4.98 -21.28 2.15
N LYS A 337 6.24 -20.97 2.47
CA LYS A 337 6.63 -20.45 3.79
C LYS A 337 6.05 -19.06 4.05
N LEU A 338 6.13 -18.15 3.05
CA LEU A 338 5.53 -16.82 3.17
C LEU A 338 4.01 -16.89 3.17
N ARG A 339 3.42 -17.76 2.35
CA ARG A 339 1.98 -17.98 2.36
C ARG A 339 1.50 -18.41 3.74
N LYS A 340 2.15 -19.41 4.34
CA LYS A 340 1.84 -19.87 5.70
C LYS A 340 1.99 -18.75 6.74
N LEU A 341 3.07 -17.98 6.68
CA LEU A 341 3.29 -16.83 7.56
C LEU A 341 2.13 -15.83 7.48
N PHE A 342 1.66 -15.55 6.25
CA PHE A 342 0.56 -14.62 6.04
C PHE A 342 -0.78 -15.17 6.54
N GLU A 343 -1.06 -16.45 6.31
CA GLU A 343 -2.24 -17.14 6.82
C GLU A 343 -2.28 -17.15 8.36
N GLU A 344 -1.14 -17.34 9.03
CA GLU A 344 -1.06 -17.38 10.49
C GLU A 344 -1.12 -16.02 11.17
N LYS A 345 -0.64 -14.95 10.51
CA LYS A 345 -0.49 -13.63 11.15
C LYS A 345 -1.51 -12.60 10.72
N TYR A 346 -2.09 -12.73 9.52
CA TYR A 346 -2.85 -11.65 8.90
C TYR A 346 -4.21 -12.10 8.35
N VAL A 347 -4.58 -13.36 8.51
CA VAL A 347 -5.87 -13.97 8.15
C VAL A 347 -6.53 -14.58 9.39
#